data_41a3e3611a7976113dc16c0c9a46165b
#
_entry.id   41a3e3611a7976113dc16c0c9a46165b
#
_cell.length_a   1.000
_cell.length_b   1.000
_cell.length_c   1.000
_cell.angle_alpha   90.00
_cell.angle_beta   90.00
_cell.angle_gamma   90.00
#
_symmetry.space_group_name_H-M   'P 1'
#
loop_
_entity.id
_entity.type
_entity.pdbx_description
1 polymer ?
#
loop_
_entity_poly.entity_id
_entity_poly.type
_entity_poly.pdbx_seq_one_letter_code
_entity_poly.pdbx_strand_id
1 'polypeptide(L)'
;MAEALGRAGQNAEGLAAIEGVISRSERTEEHWAMAELLRVKCELLLLQGAPGAAAAAEDYFRQALDWACRQGALSWELRAAMSLARLLGNQGRSADGLAILQRVYEGFTEGFNTADLRSAKALLEVLGQAGSATTRDALPRRPPVGGRSRPSPSADNR
;
A
#
# COMPACT_ATOMS: atom_id res chain seq x y z
N MET A 1 6.10 -20.27 -11.47
CA MET A 1 5.43 -21.47 -10.92
C MET A 1 4.75 -21.19 -9.58
N ALA A 2 5.44 -20.73 -8.51
CA ALA A 2 4.85 -20.43 -7.19
C ALA A 2 3.63 -19.49 -7.25
N GLU A 3 3.70 -18.39 -8.00
CA GLU A 3 2.60 -17.44 -8.17
C GLU A 3 1.38 -18.06 -8.89
N ALA A 4 1.63 -18.92 -9.88
CA ALA A 4 0.55 -19.62 -10.58
C ALA A 4 -0.16 -20.64 -9.69
N LEU A 5 0.56 -21.35 -8.84
CA LEU A 5 -0.01 -22.27 -7.84
C LEU A 5 -0.86 -21.51 -6.82
N GLY A 6 -0.39 -20.34 -6.35
CA GLY A 6 -1.15 -19.49 -5.45
C GLY A 6 -2.47 -19.01 -6.05
N ARG A 7 -2.47 -18.56 -7.30
CA ARG A 7 -3.68 -18.14 -8.03
C ARG A 7 -4.68 -19.28 -8.23
N ALA A 8 -4.19 -20.52 -8.37
CA ALA A 8 -5.02 -21.72 -8.46
C ALA A 8 -5.58 -22.20 -7.11
N GLY A 9 -5.38 -21.48 -6.02
CA GLY A 9 -5.77 -21.87 -4.66
C GLY A 9 -4.77 -22.81 -3.95
N GLN A 10 -3.64 -23.12 -4.59
CA GLN A 10 -2.58 -23.96 -4.03
C GLN A 10 -1.53 -23.10 -3.30
N ASN A 11 -2.00 -22.18 -2.44
CA ASN A 11 -1.15 -21.19 -1.79
C ASN A 11 -0.04 -21.80 -0.93
N ALA A 12 -0.30 -22.92 -0.26
CA ALA A 12 0.70 -23.60 0.58
C ALA A 12 1.86 -24.16 -0.27
N GLU A 13 1.54 -24.78 -1.40
CA GLU A 13 2.56 -25.28 -2.34
C GLU A 13 3.34 -24.14 -2.98
N GLY A 14 2.65 -23.05 -3.32
CA GLY A 14 3.27 -21.83 -3.82
C GLY A 14 4.25 -21.24 -2.82
N LEU A 15 3.87 -21.15 -1.55
CA LEU A 15 4.74 -20.66 -0.47
C LEU A 15 5.95 -21.57 -0.27
N ALA A 16 5.77 -22.88 -0.21
CA ALA A 16 6.88 -23.81 -0.07
C ALA A 16 7.86 -23.71 -1.25
N ALA A 17 7.35 -23.55 -2.47
CA ALA A 17 8.17 -23.37 -3.66
C ALA A 17 9.00 -22.09 -3.61
N ILE A 18 8.38 -20.95 -3.23
CA ILE A 18 9.07 -19.66 -3.16
C ILE A 18 10.12 -19.63 -2.03
N GLU A 19 9.83 -20.24 -0.89
CA GLU A 19 10.76 -20.37 0.24
C GLU A 19 11.98 -21.24 -0.13
N GLY A 20 11.76 -22.31 -0.88
CA GLY A 20 12.84 -23.11 -1.42
C GLY A 20 13.76 -22.34 -2.37
N VAL A 21 13.20 -21.44 -3.20
CA VAL A 21 13.99 -20.58 -4.10
C VAL A 21 14.75 -19.52 -3.31
N ILE A 22 14.11 -18.86 -2.33
CA ILE A 22 14.76 -17.87 -1.46
C ILE A 22 15.96 -18.52 -0.73
N SER A 23 15.75 -19.64 -0.06
CA SER A 23 16.81 -20.36 0.66
C SER A 23 17.97 -20.80 -0.24
N ARG A 24 17.69 -21.11 -1.50
CA ARG A 24 18.72 -21.42 -2.48
C ARG A 24 19.50 -20.17 -2.87
N SER A 25 18.80 -19.08 -3.16
CA SER A 25 19.38 -17.79 -3.52
C SER A 25 20.31 -17.25 -2.42
N GLU A 26 19.92 -17.41 -1.15
CA GLU A 26 20.75 -17.06 0.01
C GLU A 26 22.04 -17.90 0.10
N ARG A 27 21.97 -19.19 -0.21
CA ARG A 27 23.13 -20.09 -0.18
C ARG A 27 24.11 -19.87 -1.33
N THR A 28 23.60 -19.48 -2.49
CA THR A 28 24.42 -19.26 -3.70
C THR A 28 24.85 -17.81 -3.85
N GLU A 29 24.45 -16.92 -2.94
CA GLU A 29 24.67 -15.46 -3.00
C GLU A 29 24.14 -14.82 -4.29
N GLU A 30 23.20 -15.49 -4.97
CA GLU A 30 22.54 -15.02 -6.19
C GLU A 30 21.29 -14.22 -5.86
N HIS A 31 21.45 -12.99 -5.40
CA HIS A 31 20.34 -12.16 -4.86
C HIS A 31 19.63 -11.29 -5.92
N TRP A 32 19.92 -11.48 -7.20
CA TRP A 32 19.39 -10.63 -8.28
C TRP A 32 17.85 -10.57 -8.33
N ALA A 33 17.15 -11.64 -7.96
CA ALA A 33 15.69 -11.72 -7.97
C ALA A 33 15.05 -11.57 -6.57
N MET A 34 15.84 -11.29 -5.53
CA MET A 34 15.36 -11.32 -4.14
C MET A 34 14.16 -10.39 -3.91
N ALA A 35 14.17 -9.19 -4.49
CA ALA A 35 13.07 -8.25 -4.40
C ALA A 35 11.74 -8.84 -4.91
N GLU A 36 11.76 -9.48 -6.07
CA GLU A 36 10.56 -10.09 -6.67
C GLU A 36 10.14 -11.36 -5.92
N LEU A 37 11.09 -12.18 -5.46
CA LEU A 37 10.81 -13.37 -4.66
C LEU A 37 10.09 -13.00 -3.35
N LEU A 38 10.57 -11.99 -2.64
CA LEU A 38 9.94 -11.49 -1.42
C LEU A 38 8.55 -10.92 -1.69
N ARG A 39 8.39 -10.15 -2.78
CA ARG A 39 7.09 -9.61 -3.18
C ARG A 39 6.07 -10.71 -3.43
N VAL A 40 6.44 -11.75 -4.22
CA VAL A 40 5.55 -12.88 -4.50
C VAL A 40 5.22 -13.67 -3.24
N LYS A 41 6.21 -13.89 -2.34
CA LYS A 41 5.97 -14.52 -1.04
C LYS A 41 4.91 -13.77 -0.24
N CYS A 42 4.99 -12.43 -0.18
CA CYS A 42 4.01 -11.62 0.54
C CYS A 42 2.60 -11.76 -0.03
N GLU A 43 2.46 -11.72 -1.35
CA GLU A 43 1.15 -11.87 -1.99
C GLU A 43 0.53 -13.25 -1.67
N LEU A 44 1.34 -14.31 -1.67
CA LEU A 44 0.88 -15.64 -1.27
C LEU A 44 0.48 -15.73 0.22
N LEU A 45 1.24 -15.08 1.12
CA LEU A 45 0.89 -14.98 2.54
C LEU A 45 -0.45 -14.27 2.74
N LEU A 46 -0.68 -13.17 2.03
CA LEU A 46 -1.95 -12.43 2.10
C LEU A 46 -3.13 -13.25 1.57
N LEU A 47 -2.93 -14.03 0.49
CA LEU A 47 -3.95 -14.93 -0.04
C LEU A 47 -4.27 -16.07 0.93
N GLN A 48 -3.33 -16.50 1.75
CA GLN A 48 -3.54 -17.51 2.79
C GLN A 48 -4.43 -17.00 3.93
N GLY A 49 -4.41 -15.69 4.21
CA GLY A 49 -5.28 -15.05 5.18
C GLY A 49 -5.04 -15.46 6.63
N ALA A 50 -3.86 -15.99 6.96
CA ALA A 50 -3.52 -16.39 8.32
C ALA A 50 -3.48 -15.18 9.28
N PRO A 51 -3.80 -15.37 10.58
CA PRO A 51 -3.63 -14.31 11.57
C PRO A 51 -2.21 -13.75 11.55
N GLY A 52 -2.08 -12.41 11.46
CA GLY A 52 -0.78 -11.73 11.38
C GLY A 52 -0.15 -11.70 9.98
N ALA A 53 -0.75 -12.32 8.97
CA ALA A 53 -0.22 -12.32 7.60
C ALA A 53 0.01 -10.90 7.04
N ALA A 54 -0.88 -9.96 7.36
CA ALA A 54 -0.77 -8.59 6.90
C ALA A 54 0.46 -7.86 7.47
N ALA A 55 0.78 -8.06 8.75
CA ALA A 55 1.97 -7.49 9.38
C ALA A 55 3.25 -8.11 8.82
N ALA A 56 3.28 -9.43 8.70
CA ALA A 56 4.42 -10.14 8.09
C ALA A 56 4.63 -9.72 6.63
N ALA A 57 3.55 -9.57 5.86
CA ALA A 57 3.63 -9.11 4.48
C ALA A 57 4.15 -7.67 4.37
N GLU A 58 3.75 -6.77 5.26
CA GLU A 58 4.27 -5.40 5.31
C GLU A 58 5.80 -5.39 5.47
N ASP A 59 6.32 -6.19 6.43
CA ASP A 59 7.75 -6.29 6.68
C ASP A 59 8.52 -6.84 5.47
N TYR A 60 8.02 -7.90 4.84
CA TYR A 60 8.64 -8.46 3.64
C TYR A 60 8.55 -7.53 2.42
N PHE A 61 7.45 -6.79 2.23
CA PHE A 61 7.38 -5.78 1.16
C PHE A 61 8.40 -4.66 1.36
N ARG A 62 8.65 -4.24 2.61
CA ARG A 62 9.70 -3.26 2.92
C ARG A 62 11.09 -3.80 2.59
N GLN A 63 11.35 -5.07 2.91
CA GLN A 63 12.59 -5.75 2.53
C GLN A 63 12.73 -5.85 1.01
N ALA A 64 11.65 -6.16 0.30
CA ALA A 64 11.66 -6.20 -1.17
C ALA A 64 12.00 -4.84 -1.79
N LEU A 65 11.44 -3.76 -1.25
CA LEU A 65 11.77 -2.39 -1.65
C LEU A 65 13.25 -2.07 -1.43
N ASP A 66 13.78 -2.43 -0.26
CA ASP A 66 15.17 -2.19 0.09
C ASP A 66 16.14 -2.97 -0.83
N TRP A 67 15.82 -4.23 -1.17
CA TRP A 67 16.56 -5.01 -2.14
C TRP A 67 16.53 -4.39 -3.54
N ALA A 68 15.36 -3.99 -4.03
CA ALA A 68 15.21 -3.38 -5.34
C ALA A 68 15.96 -2.05 -5.44
N CYS A 69 15.86 -1.21 -4.41
CA CYS A 69 16.57 0.06 -4.33
C CYS A 69 18.09 -0.13 -4.35
N ARG A 70 18.64 -1.04 -3.55
CA ARG A 70 20.08 -1.35 -3.54
C ARG A 70 20.59 -1.87 -4.88
N GLN A 71 19.77 -2.59 -5.63
CA GLN A 71 20.10 -3.12 -6.95
C GLN A 71 19.86 -2.12 -8.08
N GLY A 72 19.26 -0.96 -7.82
CA GLY A 72 18.83 -0.03 -8.85
C GLY A 72 17.74 -0.59 -9.78
N ALA A 73 16.98 -1.59 -9.31
CA ALA A 73 16.00 -2.31 -10.07
C ALA A 73 14.62 -1.63 -10.01
N LEU A 74 14.49 -0.46 -10.66
CA LEU A 74 13.30 0.42 -10.61
C LEU A 74 11.98 -0.31 -10.89
N SER A 75 11.96 -1.27 -11.82
CA SER A 75 10.73 -2.02 -12.12
C SER A 75 10.28 -2.90 -10.96
N TRP A 76 11.21 -3.52 -10.24
CA TRP A 76 10.89 -4.32 -9.05
C TRP A 76 10.54 -3.44 -7.86
N GLU A 77 11.23 -2.32 -7.72
CA GLU A 77 10.91 -1.30 -6.71
C GLU A 77 9.47 -0.81 -6.90
N LEU A 78 9.05 -0.50 -8.14
CA LEU A 78 7.70 -0.09 -8.45
C LEU A 78 6.66 -1.16 -8.09
N ARG A 79 6.91 -2.42 -8.46
CA ARG A 79 6.00 -3.53 -8.14
C ARG A 79 5.86 -3.77 -6.65
N ALA A 80 6.97 -3.73 -5.90
CA ALA A 80 6.96 -3.86 -4.46
C ALA A 80 6.22 -2.67 -3.79
N ALA A 81 6.47 -1.45 -4.25
CA ALA A 81 5.78 -0.24 -3.78
C ALA A 81 4.27 -0.30 -4.04
N MET A 82 3.85 -0.77 -5.22
CA MET A 82 2.43 -0.95 -5.54
C MET A 82 1.75 -1.98 -4.63
N SER A 83 2.39 -3.11 -4.37
CA SER A 83 1.84 -4.15 -3.50
C SER A 83 1.74 -3.67 -2.05
N LEU A 84 2.77 -2.99 -1.55
CA LEU A 84 2.76 -2.38 -0.22
C LEU A 84 1.69 -1.28 -0.11
N ALA A 85 1.58 -0.42 -1.11
CA ALA A 85 0.60 0.66 -1.13
C ALA A 85 -0.85 0.14 -1.11
N ARG A 86 -1.13 -0.96 -1.83
CA ARG A 86 -2.43 -1.64 -1.76
C ARG A 86 -2.70 -2.20 -0.36
N LEU A 87 -1.72 -2.86 0.25
CA LEU A 87 -1.83 -3.40 1.60
C LEU A 87 -2.16 -2.29 2.60
N LEU A 88 -1.41 -1.19 2.59
CA LEU A 88 -1.62 -0.04 3.45
C LEU A 88 -2.97 0.63 3.22
N GLY A 89 -3.39 0.78 1.96
CA GLY A 89 -4.71 1.30 1.61
C GLY A 89 -5.85 0.45 2.19
N ASN A 90 -5.74 -0.88 2.11
CA ASN A 90 -6.70 -1.81 2.70
C ASN A 90 -6.75 -1.75 4.24
N GLN A 91 -5.67 -1.29 4.87
CA GLN A 91 -5.59 -1.06 6.32
C GLN A 91 -6.06 0.35 6.74
N GLY A 92 -6.55 1.18 5.82
CA GLY A 92 -6.93 2.58 6.07
C GLY A 92 -5.74 3.55 6.13
N ARG A 93 -4.53 3.11 5.78
CA ARG A 93 -3.29 3.89 5.76
C ARG A 93 -2.95 4.39 4.35
N SER A 94 -3.96 4.92 3.66
CA SER A 94 -3.84 5.35 2.26
C SER A 94 -2.78 6.44 2.05
N ALA A 95 -2.61 7.34 3.02
CA ALA A 95 -1.60 8.40 2.95
C ALA A 95 -0.16 7.83 2.96
N ASP A 96 0.11 6.81 3.78
CA ASP A 96 1.41 6.15 3.83
C ASP A 96 1.70 5.42 2.50
N GLY A 97 0.69 4.70 2.00
CA GLY A 97 0.78 4.00 0.70
C GLY A 97 1.02 4.96 -0.45
N LEU A 98 0.31 6.09 -0.47
CA LEU A 98 0.48 7.15 -1.47
C LEU A 98 1.91 7.70 -1.47
N ALA A 99 2.43 8.06 -0.30
CA ALA A 99 3.78 8.64 -0.17
C ALA A 99 4.88 7.69 -0.66
N ILE A 100 4.78 6.39 -0.32
CA ILE A 100 5.73 5.37 -0.76
C ILE A 100 5.69 5.20 -2.28
N LEU A 101 4.51 5.02 -2.85
CA LEU A 101 4.35 4.77 -4.27
C LEU A 101 4.72 5.99 -5.12
N GLN A 102 4.35 7.20 -4.68
CA GLN A 102 4.66 8.43 -5.37
C GLN A 102 6.17 8.64 -5.50
N ARG A 103 6.92 8.45 -4.41
CA ARG A 103 8.38 8.57 -4.42
C ARG A 103 9.04 7.65 -5.46
N VAL A 104 8.58 6.40 -5.56
CA VAL A 104 9.13 5.43 -6.53
C VAL A 104 8.70 5.79 -7.95
N TYR A 105 7.44 6.19 -8.15
CA TYR A 105 6.91 6.59 -9.45
C TYR A 105 7.65 7.81 -10.03
N GLU A 106 7.98 8.78 -9.20
CA GLU A 106 8.74 9.99 -9.59
C GLU A 106 10.19 9.68 -10.02
N GLY A 107 10.71 8.51 -9.68
CA GLY A 107 12.02 8.04 -10.16
C GLY A 107 12.04 7.64 -11.64
N PHE A 108 10.88 7.51 -12.28
CA PHE A 108 10.81 7.16 -13.71
C PHE A 108 10.79 8.42 -14.58
N THR A 109 11.64 8.43 -15.61
CA THR A 109 11.72 9.52 -16.61
C THR A 109 11.11 9.14 -17.95
N GLU A 110 10.87 7.85 -18.18
CA GLU A 110 10.33 7.30 -19.42
C GLU A 110 9.48 6.05 -19.16
N GLY A 111 8.94 5.43 -20.19
CA GLY A 111 8.21 4.16 -20.09
C GLY A 111 6.79 4.27 -19.53
N PHE A 112 6.21 5.47 -19.45
CA PHE A 112 4.86 5.71 -18.88
C PHE A 112 3.72 4.96 -19.57
N ASN A 113 3.98 4.36 -20.72
CA ASN A 113 3.04 3.52 -21.45
C ASN A 113 3.08 2.03 -21.04
N THR A 114 4.01 1.64 -20.18
CA THR A 114 4.08 0.26 -19.67
C THR A 114 2.89 -0.06 -18.78
N ALA A 115 2.52 -1.35 -18.71
CA ALA A 115 1.40 -1.80 -17.89
C ALA A 115 1.61 -1.46 -16.41
N ASP A 116 2.84 -1.61 -15.90
CA ASP A 116 3.18 -1.36 -14.51
C ASP A 116 3.03 0.12 -14.15
N LEU A 117 3.58 1.05 -14.97
CA LEU A 117 3.47 2.49 -14.71
C LEU A 117 2.04 3.01 -14.87
N ARG A 118 1.25 2.47 -15.79
CA ARG A 118 -0.18 2.81 -15.89
C ARG A 118 -0.95 2.34 -14.65
N SER A 119 -0.66 1.13 -14.17
CA SER A 119 -1.29 0.59 -12.96
C SER A 119 -0.87 1.36 -11.71
N ALA A 120 0.39 1.78 -11.63
CA ALA A 120 0.88 2.61 -10.54
C ALA A 120 0.18 3.98 -10.50
N LYS A 121 0.02 4.62 -11.67
CA LYS A 121 -0.70 5.90 -11.79
C LYS A 121 -2.15 5.77 -11.32
N ALA A 122 -2.86 4.75 -11.78
CA ALA A 122 -4.24 4.51 -11.33
C ALA A 122 -4.34 4.28 -9.82
N LEU A 123 -3.38 3.55 -9.24
CA LEU A 123 -3.33 3.32 -7.80
C LEU A 123 -3.06 4.62 -7.02
N LEU A 124 -2.16 5.49 -7.50
CA LEU A 124 -1.92 6.81 -6.91
C LEU A 124 -3.19 7.65 -6.86
N GLU A 125 -3.98 7.65 -7.93
CA GLU A 125 -5.26 8.38 -8.00
C GLU A 125 -6.26 7.86 -6.96
N VAL A 126 -6.38 6.53 -6.83
CA VAL A 126 -7.28 5.89 -5.85
C VAL A 126 -6.88 6.21 -4.41
N LEU A 127 -5.58 6.09 -4.09
CA LEU A 127 -5.07 6.37 -2.73
C LEU A 127 -5.20 7.85 -2.37
N GLY A 128 -4.99 8.76 -3.33
CA GLY A 128 -5.15 10.19 -3.15
C GLY A 128 -6.59 10.58 -2.82
N GLN A 129 -7.57 9.96 -3.49
CA GLN A 129 -8.98 10.18 -3.21
C GLN A 129 -9.38 9.66 -1.82
N ALA A 130 -8.91 8.46 -1.45
CA ALA A 130 -9.18 7.86 -0.14
C ALA A 130 -8.60 8.69 1.01
N GLY A 131 -7.38 9.21 0.86
CA GLY A 131 -6.74 10.10 1.84
C GLY A 131 -7.51 11.42 2.04
N SER A 132 -8.05 11.98 0.97
CA SER A 132 -8.84 13.22 1.01
C SER A 132 -10.20 13.05 1.69
N ALA A 133 -10.81 11.87 1.56
CA ALA A 133 -12.09 11.55 2.20
C ALA A 133 -11.94 11.43 3.73
N THR A 134 -10.88 10.79 4.20
CA THR A 134 -10.60 10.61 5.63
C THR A 134 -10.33 11.96 6.33
N THR A 135 -9.68 12.90 5.65
CA THR A 135 -9.39 14.24 6.21
C THR A 135 -10.65 15.10 6.31
N ARG A 136 -11.64 14.92 5.41
CA ARG A 136 -12.91 15.67 5.47
C ARG A 136 -13.80 15.28 6.63
N ASP A 137 -13.78 14.02 7.02
CA ASP A 137 -14.63 13.51 8.11
C ASP A 137 -14.03 13.82 9.50
N ALA A 138 -12.75 14.13 9.57
CA ALA A 138 -12.04 14.48 10.80
C ALA A 138 -12.16 15.96 11.22
N LEU A 139 -12.79 16.83 10.40
CA LEU A 139 -13.04 18.22 10.78
C LEU A 139 -14.21 18.29 11.76
N PRO A 140 -14.02 18.83 12.99
CA PRO A 140 -15.10 18.97 13.96
C PRO A 140 -16.19 19.87 13.37
N ARG A 141 -17.41 19.36 13.32
CA ARG A 141 -18.60 20.13 12.94
C ARG A 141 -18.68 21.33 13.87
N ARG A 142 -18.57 22.52 13.30
CA ARG A 142 -18.73 23.79 14.02
C ARG A 142 -20.11 23.75 14.71
N PRO A 143 -20.19 23.94 16.05
CA PRO A 143 -21.48 23.96 16.71
C PRO A 143 -22.35 25.09 16.13
N PRO A 144 -23.68 24.91 16.05
CA PRO A 144 -24.57 25.94 15.57
C PRO A 144 -24.43 27.19 16.45
N VAL A 145 -24.18 28.31 15.80
CA VAL A 145 -24.11 29.63 16.47
C VAL A 145 -25.48 29.87 17.11
N GLY A 146 -25.53 29.82 18.44
CA GLY A 146 -26.72 30.01 19.22
C GLY A 146 -27.37 31.34 18.87
N GLY A 147 -28.65 31.29 18.48
CA GLY A 147 -29.45 32.45 18.21
C GLY A 147 -29.44 33.39 19.42
N ARG A 148 -29.05 34.61 19.20
CA ARG A 148 -29.21 35.71 20.17
C ARG A 148 -30.69 35.88 20.45
N SER A 149 -31.15 35.53 21.66
CA SER A 149 -32.44 35.88 22.19
C SER A 149 -32.52 37.43 22.26
N ARG A 150 -33.46 38.01 21.54
CA ARG A 150 -33.83 39.43 21.69
C ARG A 150 -34.42 39.66 23.08
N PRO A 151 -33.99 40.68 23.82
CA PRO A 151 -34.72 41.11 25.02
C PRO A 151 -36.03 41.75 24.62
N SER A 152 -37.10 41.31 25.28
CA SER A 152 -38.43 41.93 25.18
C SER A 152 -38.40 43.35 25.76
N PRO A 153 -39.11 44.33 25.18
CA PRO A 153 -39.24 45.64 25.78
C PRO A 153 -40.17 45.58 26.99
N SER A 154 -39.67 46.03 28.12
CA SER A 154 -40.48 46.32 29.34
C SER A 154 -41.46 47.41 29.03
N ALA A 155 -42.75 47.10 29.17
CA ALA A 155 -43.82 48.10 29.23
C ALA A 155 -43.79 48.71 30.65
N ASP A 156 -43.34 49.95 30.73
CA ASP A 156 -43.54 50.74 31.90
C ASP A 156 -44.89 51.42 31.75
N ASN A 157 -45.75 51.20 32.71
CA ASN A 157 -46.96 51.93 32.87
C ASN A 157 -47.10 52.49 34.31
N ARG A 158 -46.75 53.76 34.47
CA ARG A 158 -47.00 54.61 35.61
C ARG A 158 -46.31 54.32 36.90
#